data_19d8eb572e193be92249fde5c7c72784
#
_entry.id   19d8eb572e193be92249fde5c7c72784
#
_cell.length_a   1.000
_cell.length_b   1.000
_cell.length_c   1.000
_cell.angle_alpha   90.00
_cell.angle_beta   90.00
_cell.angle_gamma   90.00
#
_symmetry.space_group_name_H-M   'P 1'
#
loop_
_entity.id
_entity.type
_entity.pdbx_description
1 polymer ?
#
loop_
_entity_poly.entity_id
_entity_poly.type
_entity_poly.pdbx_seq_one_letter_code
_entity_poly.pdbx_strand_id
1 'polypeptide(L)'
;MNVYVETNFVLEIALRQEQLSNCETIVGLCREHKIHLIIPAYSLAEPYETLIRRHRERKKLKNSLDTELNQLARTEFYTSDIHKIQNLTNILIKSTEDEMNRLENVKSDLIGISETIPLNSEILNSSAKHQKEHDLSPQDSIVYTSVIYHLKQSKPENACFLNKNSKDFDDPDISEMLEKYKCKMLTRFDHGHQYIINRIR
;
A
#
# COMPACT_ATOMS: atom_id res chain seq x y z
N MET A 1 -9.75 -10.49 16.70
CA MET A 1 -9.03 -9.21 16.66
C MET A 1 -9.17 -8.61 15.26
N ASN A 2 -9.57 -7.32 15.14
CA ASN A 2 -9.65 -6.63 13.85
C ASN A 2 -8.30 -6.01 13.49
N VAL A 3 -7.84 -6.26 12.27
CA VAL A 3 -6.58 -5.71 11.73
C VAL A 3 -6.90 -4.91 10.48
N TYR A 4 -6.79 -3.59 10.59
CA TYR A 4 -6.97 -2.68 9.48
C TYR A 4 -5.64 -2.46 8.76
N VAL A 5 -5.67 -2.46 7.44
CA VAL A 5 -4.48 -2.22 6.62
C VAL A 5 -4.79 -1.23 5.50
N GLU A 6 -3.76 -0.53 5.03
CA GLU A 6 -3.86 0.52 4.01
C GLU A 6 -3.07 0.16 2.74
N THR A 7 -3.04 1.08 1.80
CA THR A 7 -2.43 0.95 0.47
C THR A 7 -1.01 0.40 0.48
N ASN A 8 -0.16 0.84 1.44
CA ASN A 8 1.22 0.37 1.51
C ASN A 8 1.33 -1.12 1.88
N PHE A 9 0.35 -1.68 2.62
CA PHE A 9 0.30 -3.13 2.88
C PHE A 9 0.10 -3.92 1.58
N VAL A 10 -0.80 -3.46 0.71
CA VAL A 10 -1.05 -4.07 -0.60
C VAL A 10 0.18 -3.95 -1.49
N LEU A 11 0.80 -2.75 -1.52
CA LEU A 11 2.02 -2.50 -2.30
C LEU A 11 3.22 -3.31 -1.80
N GLU A 12 3.38 -3.48 -0.50
CA GLU A 12 4.46 -4.28 0.09
C GLU A 12 4.45 -5.72 -0.43
N ILE A 13 3.25 -6.31 -0.51
CA ILE A 13 3.06 -7.67 -1.03
C ILE A 13 3.25 -7.70 -2.56
N ALA A 14 2.57 -6.81 -3.29
CA ALA A 14 2.59 -6.81 -4.75
C ALA A 14 3.98 -6.50 -5.33
N LEU A 15 4.73 -5.61 -4.70
CA LEU A 15 6.08 -5.22 -5.12
C LEU A 15 7.19 -6.05 -4.46
N ARG A 16 6.83 -6.94 -3.52
CA ARG A 16 7.75 -7.82 -2.79
C ARG A 16 8.85 -7.03 -2.08
N GLN A 17 8.44 -6.03 -1.27
CA GLN A 17 9.36 -5.11 -0.60
C GLN A 17 9.88 -5.69 0.73
N GLU A 18 10.57 -4.87 1.53
CA GLU A 18 11.39 -5.30 2.68
C GLU A 18 10.58 -5.99 3.79
N GLN A 19 9.30 -5.65 3.95
CA GLN A 19 8.44 -6.21 4.99
C GLN A 19 7.46 -7.28 4.46
N LEU A 20 7.68 -7.78 3.25
CA LEU A 20 6.85 -8.81 2.61
C LEU A 20 6.52 -9.98 3.55
N SER A 21 7.54 -10.56 4.19
CA SER A 21 7.37 -11.73 5.07
C SER A 21 6.41 -11.46 6.23
N ASN A 22 6.46 -10.25 6.82
CA ASN A 22 5.53 -9.87 7.88
C ASN A 22 4.10 -9.72 7.36
N CYS A 23 3.94 -9.11 6.19
CA CYS A 23 2.63 -8.96 5.55
C CYS A 23 2.03 -10.33 5.18
N GLU A 24 2.83 -11.24 4.58
CA GLU A 24 2.40 -12.60 4.25
C GLU A 24 2.00 -13.40 5.50
N THR A 25 2.71 -13.23 6.62
CA THR A 25 2.33 -13.87 7.88
C THR A 25 1.00 -13.34 8.40
N ILE A 26 0.74 -12.03 8.34
CA ILE A 26 -0.54 -11.44 8.73
C ILE A 26 -1.67 -11.97 7.84
N VAL A 27 -1.46 -12.08 6.53
CA VAL A 27 -2.39 -12.71 5.59
C VAL A 27 -2.64 -14.17 5.96
N GLY A 28 -1.60 -14.93 6.31
CA GLY A 28 -1.70 -16.31 6.80
C GLY A 28 -2.59 -16.43 8.04
N LEU A 29 -2.42 -15.55 9.02
CA LEU A 29 -3.27 -15.51 10.21
C LEU A 29 -4.75 -15.22 9.89
N CYS A 30 -5.01 -14.41 8.87
CA CYS A 30 -6.36 -14.18 8.40
C CYS A 30 -6.97 -15.44 7.77
N ARG A 31 -6.22 -16.14 6.92
CA ARG A 31 -6.65 -17.43 6.32
C ARG A 31 -6.92 -18.51 7.36
N GLU A 32 -6.16 -18.48 8.46
CA GLU A 32 -6.37 -19.37 9.62
C GLU A 32 -7.50 -18.91 10.55
N HIS A 33 -8.24 -17.86 10.19
CA HIS A 33 -9.32 -17.26 11.00
C HIS A 33 -8.90 -16.80 12.41
N LYS A 34 -7.59 -16.56 12.62
CA LYS A 34 -7.06 -16.03 13.88
C LYS A 34 -7.25 -14.55 14.04
N ILE A 35 -7.34 -13.83 12.93
CA ILE A 35 -7.62 -12.40 12.86
C ILE A 35 -8.66 -12.11 11.79
N HIS A 36 -9.29 -10.95 11.90
CA HIS A 36 -10.17 -10.40 10.87
C HIS A 36 -9.46 -9.25 10.16
N LEU A 37 -9.02 -9.49 8.93
CA LEU A 37 -8.34 -8.49 8.09
C LEU A 37 -9.37 -7.60 7.41
N ILE A 38 -9.18 -6.29 7.51
CA ILE A 38 -10.15 -5.30 7.02
C ILE A 38 -9.41 -4.25 6.19
N ILE A 39 -9.89 -4.01 4.97
CA ILE A 39 -9.23 -3.15 4.00
C ILE A 39 -10.21 -2.12 3.44
N PRO A 40 -9.95 -0.81 3.52
CA PRO A 40 -10.72 0.19 2.80
C PRO A 40 -10.72 -0.09 1.29
N ALA A 41 -11.87 -0.01 0.62
CA ALA A 41 -11.96 -0.22 -0.83
C ALA A 41 -11.01 0.70 -1.61
N TYR A 42 -10.79 1.91 -1.12
CA TYR A 42 -9.84 2.86 -1.69
C TYR A 42 -8.39 2.32 -1.68
N SER A 43 -7.98 1.67 -0.59
CA SER A 43 -6.64 1.06 -0.46
C SER A 43 -6.39 -0.13 -1.41
N LEU A 44 -7.45 -0.72 -1.98
CA LEU A 44 -7.34 -1.72 -3.04
C LEU A 44 -7.30 -1.10 -4.45
N ALA A 45 -7.77 0.13 -4.61
CA ALA A 45 -7.80 0.85 -5.89
C ALA A 45 -6.55 1.73 -6.11
N GLU A 46 -6.10 2.43 -5.08
CA GLU A 46 -4.99 3.38 -5.13
C GLU A 46 -3.65 2.78 -5.63
N PRO A 47 -3.28 1.51 -5.34
CA PRO A 47 -2.06 0.91 -5.87
C PRO A 47 -1.92 0.99 -7.39
N TYR A 48 -3.02 0.94 -8.14
CA TYR A 48 -3.00 1.08 -9.59
C TYR A 48 -2.46 2.44 -10.05
N GLU A 49 -2.89 3.53 -9.41
CA GLU A 49 -2.39 4.87 -9.75
C GLU A 49 -0.89 4.98 -9.50
N THR A 50 -0.43 4.40 -8.40
CA THR A 50 1.00 4.35 -8.07
C THR A 50 1.80 3.60 -9.14
N LEU A 51 1.33 2.42 -9.58
CA LEU A 51 2.01 1.66 -10.63
C LEU A 51 1.94 2.34 -11.99
N ILE A 52 0.79 2.92 -12.38
CA ILE A 52 0.65 3.67 -13.62
C ILE A 52 1.60 4.88 -13.65
N ARG A 53 1.73 5.63 -12.56
CA ARG A 53 2.68 6.73 -12.44
C ARG A 53 4.12 6.24 -12.61
N ARG A 54 4.53 5.19 -11.87
CA ARG A 54 5.86 4.58 -11.98
C ARG A 54 6.14 4.08 -13.40
N HIS A 55 5.16 3.46 -14.06
CA HIS A 55 5.28 3.02 -15.45
C HIS A 55 5.56 4.19 -16.40
N ARG A 56 4.83 5.29 -16.27
CA ARG A 56 5.03 6.48 -17.09
C ARG A 56 6.43 7.07 -16.89
N GLU A 57 6.91 7.12 -15.67
CA GLU A 57 8.24 7.63 -15.32
C GLU A 57 9.35 6.71 -15.88
N ARG A 58 9.23 5.40 -15.70
CA ARG A 58 10.16 4.41 -16.26
C ARG A 58 10.20 4.45 -17.78
N LYS A 59 9.04 4.61 -18.44
CA LYS A 59 8.96 4.76 -19.91
C LYS A 59 9.64 6.02 -20.39
N LYS A 60 9.43 7.16 -19.71
CA LYS A 60 10.13 8.42 -20.03
C LYS A 60 11.63 8.25 -19.88
N LEU A 61 12.09 7.67 -18.76
CA LEU A 61 13.50 7.42 -18.52
C LEU A 61 14.11 6.51 -19.60
N LYS A 62 13.44 5.40 -19.93
CA LYS A 62 13.87 4.49 -20.99
C LYS A 62 14.03 5.22 -22.32
N ASN A 63 13.02 5.99 -22.74
CA ASN A 63 13.08 6.72 -24.02
C ASN A 63 14.23 7.74 -24.06
N SER A 64 14.47 8.45 -22.95
CA SER A 64 15.60 9.38 -22.84
C SER A 64 16.93 8.65 -22.94
N LEU A 65 17.11 7.54 -22.22
CA LEU A 65 18.31 6.73 -22.28
C LEU A 65 18.54 6.14 -23.68
N ASP A 66 17.50 5.59 -24.32
CA ASP A 66 17.61 5.04 -25.68
C ASP A 66 18.05 6.11 -26.68
N THR A 67 17.57 7.36 -26.54
CA THR A 67 17.98 8.48 -27.39
C THR A 67 19.48 8.77 -27.23
N GLU A 68 19.97 8.91 -26.00
CA GLU A 68 21.41 9.18 -25.74
C GLU A 68 22.30 8.00 -26.18
N LEU A 69 21.86 6.76 -25.87
CA LEU A 69 22.59 5.56 -26.27
C LEU A 69 22.70 5.46 -27.80
N ASN A 70 21.66 5.82 -28.56
CA ASN A 70 21.66 5.81 -30.01
C ASN A 70 22.59 6.90 -30.57
N GLN A 71 22.78 8.06 -29.89
CA GLN A 71 23.75 9.06 -30.27
C GLN A 71 25.18 8.57 -30.03
N LEU A 72 25.45 7.97 -28.86
CA LEU A 72 26.75 7.40 -28.52
C LEU A 72 27.12 6.23 -29.43
N ALA A 73 26.15 5.44 -29.91
CA ALA A 73 26.38 4.33 -30.83
C ALA A 73 26.93 4.71 -32.18
N ARG A 74 26.86 6.00 -32.54
CA ARG A 74 27.50 6.52 -33.76
C ARG A 74 29.04 6.60 -33.64
N THR A 75 29.56 6.45 -32.44
CA THR A 75 30.98 6.47 -32.12
C THR A 75 31.47 5.03 -31.94
N GLU A 76 32.40 4.60 -32.77
CA GLU A 76 32.92 3.23 -32.79
C GLU A 76 33.41 2.72 -31.44
N PHE A 77 33.99 3.59 -30.62
CA PHE A 77 34.54 3.26 -29.30
C PHE A 77 33.51 2.74 -28.28
N TYR A 78 32.22 3.06 -28.41
CA TYR A 78 31.20 2.76 -27.42
C TYR A 78 30.19 1.67 -27.83
N THR A 79 30.30 1.18 -29.07
CA THR A 79 29.29 0.28 -29.65
C THR A 79 29.09 -1.01 -28.84
N SER A 80 30.18 -1.61 -28.33
CA SER A 80 30.09 -2.87 -27.56
C SER A 80 29.44 -2.70 -26.17
N ASP A 81 29.65 -1.54 -25.54
CA ASP A 81 29.11 -1.27 -24.20
C ASP A 81 27.65 -0.86 -24.24
N ILE A 82 27.23 -0.19 -25.31
CA ILE A 82 25.84 0.22 -25.53
C ILE A 82 24.92 -0.98 -25.62
N HIS A 83 25.31 -2.05 -26.31
CA HIS A 83 24.49 -3.28 -26.38
C HIS A 83 24.21 -3.91 -25.00
N LYS A 84 25.16 -3.82 -24.06
CA LYS A 84 24.97 -4.30 -22.69
C LYS A 84 23.93 -3.43 -21.93
N ILE A 85 24.01 -2.10 -22.11
CA ILE A 85 23.12 -1.15 -21.44
C ILE A 85 21.69 -1.22 -21.97
N GLN A 86 21.50 -1.42 -23.28
CA GLN A 86 20.16 -1.58 -23.89
C GLN A 86 19.37 -2.73 -23.28
N ASN A 87 20.01 -3.83 -22.91
CA ASN A 87 19.35 -4.93 -22.21
C ASN A 87 18.89 -4.54 -20.81
N LEU A 88 19.64 -3.68 -20.11
CA LEU A 88 19.26 -3.19 -18.79
C LEU A 88 18.03 -2.26 -18.83
N THR A 89 17.92 -1.41 -19.84
CA THR A 89 16.76 -0.51 -19.97
C THR A 89 15.45 -1.26 -20.21
N ASN A 90 15.48 -2.44 -20.81
CA ASN A 90 14.31 -3.27 -21.00
C ASN A 90 13.74 -3.83 -19.68
N ILE A 91 14.58 -3.97 -18.64
CA ILE A 91 14.14 -4.38 -17.31
C ILE A 91 13.15 -3.37 -16.72
N LEU A 92 13.29 -2.07 -17.03
CA LEU A 92 12.38 -1.03 -16.55
C LEU A 92 10.94 -1.25 -17.03
N ILE A 93 10.76 -1.75 -18.25
CA ILE A 93 9.42 -2.02 -18.80
C ILE A 93 8.90 -3.36 -18.31
N LYS A 94 9.73 -4.41 -18.42
CA LYS A 94 9.34 -5.76 -17.97
C LYS A 94 8.96 -5.77 -16.48
N SER A 95 9.73 -5.10 -15.62
CA SER A 95 9.42 -5.03 -14.19
C SER A 95 8.04 -4.44 -13.92
N THR A 96 7.57 -3.50 -14.75
CA THR A 96 6.27 -2.87 -14.57
C THR A 96 5.13 -3.82 -14.91
N GLU A 97 5.26 -4.60 -15.98
CA GLU A 97 4.27 -5.63 -16.35
C GLU A 97 4.17 -6.70 -15.26
N ASP A 98 5.32 -7.16 -14.77
CA ASP A 98 5.38 -8.14 -13.68
C ASP A 98 4.76 -7.59 -12.38
N GLU A 99 4.99 -6.31 -12.05
CA GLU A 99 4.40 -5.64 -10.88
C GLU A 99 2.88 -5.51 -11.01
N MET A 100 2.37 -5.16 -12.19
CA MET A 100 0.93 -5.04 -12.44
C MET A 100 0.22 -6.39 -12.31
N ASN A 101 0.75 -7.44 -12.91
CA ASN A 101 0.20 -8.79 -12.81
C ASN A 101 0.18 -9.28 -11.35
N ARG A 102 1.25 -9.02 -10.58
CA ARG A 102 1.28 -9.35 -9.16
C ARG A 102 0.25 -8.57 -8.36
N LEU A 103 0.07 -7.28 -8.65
CA LEU A 103 -0.94 -6.46 -7.97
C LEU A 103 -2.35 -7.02 -8.17
N GLU A 104 -2.71 -7.42 -9.39
CA GLU A 104 -4.02 -8.01 -9.69
C GLU A 104 -4.25 -9.30 -8.91
N ASN A 105 -3.24 -10.18 -8.85
CA ASN A 105 -3.32 -11.43 -8.10
C ASN A 105 -3.45 -11.17 -6.59
N VAL A 106 -2.62 -10.29 -6.03
CA VAL A 106 -2.65 -9.91 -4.60
C VAL A 106 -3.99 -9.30 -4.23
N LYS A 107 -4.51 -8.39 -5.05
CA LYS A 107 -5.81 -7.77 -4.82
C LYS A 107 -6.94 -8.80 -4.83
N SER A 108 -6.95 -9.70 -5.81
CA SER A 108 -7.96 -10.77 -5.90
C SER A 108 -7.93 -11.68 -4.67
N ASP A 109 -6.74 -12.06 -4.23
CA ASP A 109 -6.52 -12.87 -3.03
C ASP A 109 -7.01 -12.15 -1.76
N LEU A 110 -6.61 -10.90 -1.58
CA LEU A 110 -7.02 -10.09 -0.42
C LEU A 110 -8.54 -9.89 -0.36
N ILE A 111 -9.19 -9.60 -1.49
CA ILE A 111 -10.67 -9.48 -1.55
C ILE A 111 -11.34 -10.79 -1.13
N GLY A 112 -10.76 -11.94 -1.48
CA GLY A 112 -11.31 -13.25 -1.15
C GLY A 112 -11.23 -13.62 0.32
N ILE A 113 -10.31 -13.03 1.09
CA ILE A 113 -10.04 -13.41 2.49
C ILE A 113 -10.33 -12.32 3.51
N SER A 114 -10.44 -11.06 3.09
CA SER A 114 -10.63 -9.91 3.98
C SER A 114 -12.02 -9.32 3.87
N GLU A 115 -12.40 -8.52 4.87
CA GLU A 115 -13.54 -7.64 4.76
C GLU A 115 -13.13 -6.34 4.07
N THR A 116 -13.88 -5.94 3.03
CA THR A 116 -13.66 -4.66 2.35
C THR A 116 -14.64 -3.60 2.87
N ILE A 117 -14.11 -2.48 3.37
CA ILE A 117 -14.94 -1.32 3.73
C ILE A 117 -15.35 -0.59 2.45
N PRO A 118 -16.65 -0.58 2.09
CA PRO A 118 -17.08 0.07 0.87
C PRO A 118 -16.95 1.60 0.97
N LEU A 119 -16.51 2.23 -0.12
CA LEU A 119 -16.50 3.69 -0.21
C LEU A 119 -17.94 4.19 -0.45
N ASN A 120 -18.46 4.99 0.48
CA ASN A 120 -19.81 5.53 0.43
C ASN A 120 -19.81 7.06 0.58
N SER A 121 -20.99 7.68 0.41
CA SER A 121 -21.13 9.14 0.49
C SER A 121 -20.82 9.71 1.88
N GLU A 122 -21.08 8.96 2.96
CA GLU A 122 -20.78 9.37 4.32
C GLU A 122 -19.27 9.46 4.55
N ILE A 123 -18.51 8.45 4.10
CA ILE A 123 -17.05 8.44 4.15
C ILE A 123 -16.48 9.61 3.35
N LEU A 124 -16.96 9.84 2.12
CA LEU A 124 -16.48 10.92 1.26
C LEU A 124 -16.73 12.30 1.87
N ASN A 125 -17.93 12.53 2.41
CA ASN A 125 -18.26 13.81 3.04
C ASN A 125 -17.43 14.05 4.32
N SER A 126 -17.26 13.01 5.14
CA SER A 126 -16.50 13.11 6.39
C SER A 126 -14.99 13.22 6.15
N SER A 127 -14.47 12.62 5.07
CA SER A 127 -13.04 12.71 4.75
C SER A 127 -12.60 14.13 4.44
N ALA A 128 -13.44 14.94 3.79
CA ALA A 128 -13.14 16.35 3.52
C ALA A 128 -12.99 17.18 4.82
N LYS A 129 -13.67 16.79 5.90
CA LYS A 129 -13.53 17.38 7.23
C LYS A 129 -12.22 16.93 7.88
N HIS A 130 -11.97 15.62 7.97
CA HIS A 130 -10.76 15.06 8.56
C HIS A 130 -9.49 15.52 7.83
N GLN A 131 -9.55 15.72 6.50
CA GLN A 131 -8.46 16.29 5.72
C GLN A 131 -8.01 17.65 6.26
N LYS A 132 -8.97 18.53 6.59
CA LYS A 132 -8.68 19.88 7.09
C LYS A 132 -8.28 19.89 8.57
N GLU A 133 -8.88 18.99 9.37
CA GLU A 133 -8.63 18.94 10.81
C GLU A 133 -7.25 18.37 11.14
N HIS A 134 -6.76 17.41 10.34
CA HIS A 134 -5.52 16.68 10.60
C HIS A 134 -4.43 16.94 9.54
N ASP A 135 -4.63 17.88 8.62
CA ASP A 135 -3.72 18.20 7.51
C ASP A 135 -3.32 16.96 6.68
N LEU A 136 -4.25 16.01 6.53
CA LEU A 136 -4.05 14.80 5.77
C LEU A 136 -4.11 15.06 4.26
N SER A 137 -3.41 14.22 3.47
CA SER A 137 -3.66 14.16 2.03
C SER A 137 -5.11 13.72 1.75
N PRO A 138 -5.71 14.06 0.59
CA PRO A 138 -7.04 13.57 0.23
C PRO A 138 -7.15 12.04 0.31
N GLN A 139 -6.11 11.32 -0.09
CA GLN A 139 -6.04 9.87 -0.07
C GLN A 139 -6.04 9.33 1.36
N ASP A 140 -5.14 9.83 2.20
CA ASP A 140 -5.02 9.40 3.60
C ASP A 140 -6.28 9.73 4.39
N SER A 141 -6.93 10.86 4.11
CA SER A 141 -8.18 11.24 4.77
C SER A 141 -9.32 10.27 4.45
N ILE A 142 -9.40 9.76 3.21
CA ILE A 142 -10.39 8.74 2.82
C ILE A 142 -10.11 7.42 3.54
N VAL A 143 -8.85 6.98 3.60
CA VAL A 143 -8.44 5.74 4.29
C VAL A 143 -8.74 5.85 5.78
N TYR A 144 -8.29 6.92 6.44
CA TYR A 144 -8.56 7.17 7.86
C TYR A 144 -10.05 7.19 8.17
N THR A 145 -10.81 7.95 7.40
CA THR A 145 -12.26 8.06 7.58
C THR A 145 -12.95 6.70 7.42
N SER A 146 -12.52 5.89 6.46
CA SER A 146 -13.04 4.54 6.26
C SER A 146 -12.80 3.66 7.49
N VAL A 147 -11.59 3.71 8.06
CA VAL A 147 -11.25 2.97 9.27
C VAL A 147 -12.11 3.43 10.45
N ILE A 148 -12.21 4.75 10.69
CA ILE A 148 -13.04 5.31 11.76
C ILE A 148 -14.53 4.95 11.58
N TYR A 149 -15.03 5.02 10.35
CA TYR A 149 -16.41 4.65 10.03
C TYR A 149 -16.70 3.19 10.42
N HIS A 150 -15.83 2.28 10.02
CA HIS A 150 -15.98 0.86 10.34
C HIS A 150 -15.82 0.58 11.84
N LEU A 151 -14.87 1.22 12.53
CA LEU A 151 -14.67 1.10 13.97
C LEU A 151 -15.91 1.53 14.76
N LYS A 152 -16.59 2.60 14.33
CA LYS A 152 -17.85 3.07 14.94
C LYS A 152 -18.97 2.03 14.87
N GLN A 153 -19.04 1.28 13.78
CA GLN A 153 -20.07 0.27 13.55
C GLN A 153 -19.75 -1.06 14.24
N SER A 154 -18.53 -1.56 14.02
CA SER A 154 -18.11 -2.88 14.49
C SER A 154 -17.79 -2.93 15.99
N LYS A 155 -17.39 -1.80 16.60
CA LYS A 155 -17.01 -1.67 18.02
C LYS A 155 -16.16 -2.85 18.53
N PRO A 156 -15.03 -3.14 17.90
CA PRO A 156 -14.23 -4.30 18.25
C PRO A 156 -13.68 -4.19 19.67
N GLU A 157 -13.53 -5.32 20.37
CA GLU A 157 -12.88 -5.33 21.68
C GLU A 157 -11.38 -5.06 21.58
N ASN A 158 -10.78 -5.40 20.43
CA ASN A 158 -9.35 -5.24 20.18
C ASN A 158 -9.10 -5.06 18.68
N ALA A 159 -8.40 -3.98 18.32
CA ALA A 159 -8.05 -3.68 16.93
C ALA A 159 -6.68 -3.06 16.82
N CYS A 160 -6.10 -3.14 15.60
CA CYS A 160 -4.97 -2.32 15.21
C CYS A 160 -5.10 -1.82 13.78
N PHE A 161 -4.51 -0.66 13.51
CA PHE A 161 -4.40 -0.08 12.19
C PHE A 161 -2.93 -0.04 11.80
N LEU A 162 -2.57 -0.79 10.75
CA LEU A 162 -1.23 -0.87 10.21
C LEU A 162 -1.09 0.13 9.08
N ASN A 163 -0.36 1.20 9.33
CA ASN A 163 -0.16 2.29 8.39
C ASN A 163 1.32 2.65 8.30
N LYS A 164 1.96 2.42 7.15
CA LYS A 164 3.38 2.73 6.93
C LYS A 164 3.65 4.24 6.74
N ASN A 165 2.62 5.03 6.49
CA ASN A 165 2.72 6.48 6.30
C ASN A 165 2.78 7.23 7.66
N SER A 166 3.88 7.03 8.39
CA SER A 166 4.03 7.57 9.76
C SER A 166 4.03 9.09 9.83
N LYS A 167 4.48 9.78 8.76
CA LYS A 167 4.61 11.25 8.77
C LYS A 167 3.27 11.95 8.69
N ASP A 168 2.35 11.43 7.88
CA ASP A 168 1.05 12.04 7.64
C ASP A 168 0.05 11.69 8.76
N PHE A 169 0.33 10.65 9.55
CA PHE A 169 -0.48 10.21 10.68
C PHE A 169 0.17 10.50 12.05
N ASP A 170 1.20 11.34 12.11
CA ASP A 170 1.86 11.74 13.36
C ASP A 170 1.08 12.88 14.07
N ASP A 171 -0.25 12.74 14.09
CA ASP A 171 -1.18 13.63 14.77
C ASP A 171 -1.69 12.94 16.05
N PRO A 172 -1.47 13.54 17.24
CA PRO A 172 -1.99 12.99 18.50
C PRO A 172 -3.50 12.78 18.51
N ASP A 173 -4.27 13.65 17.85
CA ASP A 173 -5.73 13.57 17.80
C ASP A 173 -6.19 12.31 17.00
N ILE A 174 -5.46 11.94 15.95
CA ILE A 174 -5.69 10.70 15.20
C ILE A 174 -5.49 9.49 16.11
N SER A 175 -4.37 9.46 16.84
CA SER A 175 -4.05 8.38 17.77
C SER A 175 -5.07 8.27 18.89
N GLU A 176 -5.46 9.38 19.50
CA GLU A 176 -6.48 9.44 20.56
C GLU A 176 -7.85 8.95 20.03
N MET A 177 -8.23 9.38 18.83
CA MET A 177 -9.49 8.92 18.21
C MET A 177 -9.50 7.42 17.95
N LEU A 178 -8.41 6.83 17.46
CA LEU A 178 -8.29 5.39 17.27
C LEU A 178 -8.34 4.64 18.61
N GLU A 179 -7.67 5.15 19.65
CA GLU A 179 -7.67 4.54 20.98
C GLU A 179 -9.07 4.51 21.64
N LYS A 180 -9.91 5.52 21.41
CA LYS A 180 -11.33 5.53 21.83
C LYS A 180 -12.09 4.30 21.31
N TYR A 181 -11.69 3.75 20.17
CA TYR A 181 -12.24 2.52 19.58
C TYR A 181 -11.38 1.28 19.86
N LYS A 182 -10.48 1.34 20.83
CA LYS A 182 -9.56 0.22 21.17
C LYS A 182 -8.72 -0.23 19.96
N CYS A 183 -8.40 0.69 19.06
CA CYS A 183 -7.61 0.46 17.87
C CYS A 183 -6.24 1.12 18.03
N LYS A 184 -5.17 0.32 18.06
CA LYS A 184 -3.81 0.81 18.15
C LYS A 184 -3.23 1.04 16.76
N MET A 185 -2.72 2.24 16.50
CA MET A 185 -1.98 2.52 15.28
C MET A 185 -0.54 1.99 15.39
N LEU A 186 -0.05 1.38 14.31
CA LEU A 186 1.30 0.84 14.18
C LEU A 186 1.86 1.20 12.81
N THR A 187 3.01 1.87 12.79
CA THR A 187 3.62 2.48 11.60
C THR A 187 4.59 1.57 10.85
N ARG A 188 4.70 0.31 11.28
CA ARG A 188 5.56 -0.71 10.67
C ARG A 188 4.87 -2.06 10.71
N PHE A 189 4.97 -2.83 9.62
CA PHE A 189 4.30 -4.14 9.55
C PHE A 189 4.96 -5.21 10.43
N ASP A 190 6.27 -5.13 10.65
CA ASP A 190 6.97 -6.01 11.60
C ASP A 190 6.50 -5.79 13.05
N HIS A 191 6.35 -4.53 13.48
CA HIS A 191 5.77 -4.20 14.78
C HIS A 191 4.29 -4.61 14.84
N GLY A 192 3.55 -4.44 13.75
CA GLY A 192 2.17 -4.90 13.62
C GLY A 192 2.05 -6.40 13.80
N HIS A 193 2.87 -7.17 13.09
CA HIS A 193 2.92 -8.62 13.22
C HIS A 193 3.20 -9.06 14.67
N GLN A 194 4.23 -8.50 15.32
CA GLN A 194 4.53 -8.80 16.73
C GLN A 194 3.38 -8.46 17.67
N TYR A 195 2.75 -7.31 17.48
CA TYR A 195 1.60 -6.89 18.27
C TYR A 195 0.43 -7.87 18.13
N ILE A 196 0.12 -8.30 16.91
CA ILE A 196 -0.94 -9.25 16.61
C ILE A 196 -0.67 -10.58 17.30
N ILE A 197 0.52 -11.17 17.12
CA ILE A 197 0.90 -12.46 17.72
C ILE A 197 0.76 -12.45 19.25
N ASN A 198 1.14 -11.34 19.89
CA ASN A 198 1.04 -11.22 21.35
C ASN A 198 -0.40 -11.09 21.86
N ARG A 199 -1.38 -10.79 20.98
CA ARG A 199 -2.79 -10.57 21.33
C ARG A 199 -3.70 -11.74 20.98
N ILE A 200 -3.28 -12.64 20.11
CA ILE A 200 -4.05 -13.83 19.69
C ILE A 200 -3.61 -15.12 20.39
N ARG A 201 -2.55 -15.03 21.22
CA ARG A 201 -2.16 -16.11 22.14
C ARG A 201 -3.08 -16.13 23.35
#